data_92c63d64d54558c8454e87a1d22561d3
#
_entry.id   92c63d64d54558c8454e87a1d22561d3
#
_cell.length_a   1.000
_cell.length_b   1.000
_cell.length_c   1.000
_cell.angle_alpha   90.00
_cell.angle_beta   90.00
_cell.angle_gamma   90.00
#
_symmetry.space_group_name_H-M   'P 1'
#
loop_
_entity.id
_entity.type
_entity.pdbx_description
1 polymer ?
#
loop_
_entity_poly.entity_id
_entity_poly.type
_entity_poly.pdbx_seq_one_letter_code
_entity_poly.pdbx_strand_id
1 'polypeptide(L)'
;QQLSTAQSSGTDAGMPVGLICDLAVGVNGSGADAWMLNGLFAREMNVGAPPDPFNQAGQDWGQPPMRPDVLEQMAYAPLREMVSNALRHAGGVRIDHIMGLFRLWWVPRGLGPRHGAYVRYNHEAMVGVVALEAYRAGALVIGEDLGTVEPWVRDHLASRGILGTSIMWFETGPDGRP
;
A
#
# COMPACT_ATOMS: atom_id res chain seq x y z
N GLN A 1 0.10 21.12 11.01
CA GLN A 1 -0.76 21.82 11.95
C GLN A 1 -2.24 21.52 11.73
N GLN A 2 -2.82 21.71 10.50
CA GLN A 2 -4.25 21.45 10.21
C GLN A 2 -4.66 20.00 10.45
N LEU A 3 -3.88 19.02 9.97
CA LEU A 3 -4.16 17.60 10.21
C LEU A 3 -4.11 17.24 11.69
N SER A 4 -3.12 17.77 12.46
CA SER A 4 -3.09 17.55 13.90
C SER A 4 -4.33 18.09 14.58
N THR A 5 -4.76 19.31 14.21
CA THR A 5 -5.98 19.91 14.76
C THR A 5 -7.21 19.06 14.43
N ALA A 6 -7.36 18.59 13.20
CA ALA A 6 -8.47 17.74 12.79
C ALA A 6 -8.48 16.40 13.55
N GLN A 7 -7.31 15.76 13.71
CA GLN A 7 -7.17 14.54 14.50
C GLN A 7 -7.60 14.77 15.95
N SER A 8 -7.07 15.81 16.60
CA SER A 8 -7.43 16.14 17.99
C SER A 8 -8.92 16.42 18.13
N SER A 9 -9.50 17.23 17.23
CA SER A 9 -10.93 17.54 17.26
C SER A 9 -11.81 16.29 17.13
N GLY A 10 -11.40 15.33 16.28
CA GLY A 10 -12.10 14.07 16.14
C GLY A 10 -12.03 13.22 17.41
N THR A 11 -10.85 13.05 17.98
CA THR A 11 -10.67 12.27 19.22
C THR A 11 -11.35 12.91 20.42
N ASP A 12 -11.31 14.25 20.54
CA ASP A 12 -12.00 15.00 21.59
C ASP A 12 -13.53 14.89 21.48
N ALA A 13 -14.04 14.71 20.25
CA ALA A 13 -15.44 14.43 19.99
C ALA A 13 -15.84 12.95 20.19
N GLY A 14 -14.92 12.11 20.67
CA GLY A 14 -15.17 10.70 20.98
C GLY A 14 -14.95 9.72 19.84
N MET A 15 -14.33 10.13 18.72
CA MET A 15 -13.93 9.22 17.66
C MET A 15 -12.71 8.41 18.11
N PRO A 16 -12.78 7.06 18.21
CA PRO A 16 -11.69 6.27 18.77
C PRO A 16 -10.44 6.22 17.87
N VAL A 17 -10.60 6.43 16.56
CA VAL A 17 -9.49 6.41 15.59
C VAL A 17 -9.21 7.83 15.06
N GLY A 18 -10.24 8.62 14.80
CA GLY A 18 -10.10 9.93 14.15
C GLY A 18 -9.81 9.80 12.65
N LEU A 19 -8.73 10.42 12.19
CA LEU A 19 -8.33 10.41 10.79
C LEU A 19 -7.66 9.08 10.40
N ILE A 20 -7.93 8.63 9.17
CA ILE A 20 -7.19 7.57 8.50
C ILE A 20 -6.53 8.18 7.27
N CYS A 21 -5.20 8.14 7.21
CA CYS A 21 -4.46 8.55 6.01
C CYS A 21 -4.50 7.46 4.95
N ASP A 22 -4.58 7.84 3.69
CA ASP A 22 -4.45 6.92 2.56
C ASP A 22 -3.01 6.98 2.00
N LEU A 23 -2.31 5.86 2.03
CA LEU A 23 -0.97 5.71 1.48
C LEU A 23 -1.09 5.08 0.10
N ALA A 24 -0.82 5.87 -0.93
CA ALA A 24 -0.88 5.42 -2.32
C ALA A 24 0.15 4.33 -2.62
N VAL A 25 -0.14 3.50 -3.63
CA VAL A 25 0.72 2.39 -4.06
C VAL A 25 2.12 2.85 -4.53
N GLY A 26 2.24 4.08 -4.96
CA GLY A 26 3.51 4.65 -5.42
C GLY A 26 3.51 6.17 -5.42
N VAL A 27 4.55 6.75 -5.98
CA VAL A 27 4.77 8.19 -6.04
C VAL A 27 4.73 8.69 -7.49
N ASN A 28 4.47 9.99 -7.67
CA ASN A 28 4.62 10.60 -8.98
C ASN A 28 6.09 10.60 -9.39
N GLY A 29 6.41 9.98 -10.54
CA GLY A 29 7.78 9.87 -11.04
C GLY A 29 8.49 11.21 -11.32
N SER A 30 7.74 12.32 -11.43
CA SER A 30 8.24 13.69 -11.55
C SER A 30 8.06 14.49 -10.25
N GLY A 31 7.61 13.84 -9.16
CA GLY A 31 7.35 14.47 -7.88
C GLY A 31 8.60 14.58 -6.99
N ALA A 32 8.42 15.23 -5.84
CA ALA A 32 9.49 15.49 -4.88
C ALA A 32 10.12 14.19 -4.34
N ASP A 33 9.30 13.18 -4.01
CA ASP A 33 9.80 11.91 -3.46
C ASP A 33 10.70 11.18 -4.46
N ALA A 34 10.30 11.13 -5.74
CA ALA A 34 11.11 10.52 -6.79
C ALA A 34 12.42 11.29 -7.06
N TRP A 35 12.42 12.60 -6.82
CA TRP A 35 13.61 13.42 -6.92
C TRP A 35 14.54 13.26 -5.72
N MET A 36 13.99 13.30 -4.50
CA MET A 36 14.76 13.21 -3.26
C MET A 36 15.38 11.81 -3.05
N LEU A 37 14.61 10.76 -3.38
CA LEU A 37 15.01 9.36 -3.25
C LEU A 37 15.56 8.81 -4.58
N ASN A 38 16.39 9.61 -5.23
CA ASN A 38 17.00 9.23 -6.51
C ASN A 38 17.79 7.91 -6.35
N GLY A 39 17.51 6.95 -7.27
CA GLY A 39 18.10 5.62 -7.23
C GLY A 39 17.23 4.56 -6.54
N LEU A 40 16.28 4.94 -5.67
CA LEU A 40 15.31 4.02 -5.09
C LEU A 40 14.30 3.49 -6.13
N PHE A 41 13.89 4.34 -7.07
CA PHE A 41 12.85 4.01 -8.04
C PHE A 41 13.42 3.50 -9.37
N ALA A 42 12.78 2.46 -9.92
CA ALA A 42 13.05 1.96 -11.27
C ALA A 42 12.34 2.86 -12.30
N ARG A 43 12.99 3.93 -12.73
CA ARG A 43 12.40 4.98 -13.59
C ARG A 43 11.96 4.54 -14.99
N GLU A 44 12.51 3.43 -15.47
CA GLU A 44 12.17 2.83 -16.77
C GLU A 44 10.96 1.86 -16.66
N MET A 45 10.41 1.71 -15.47
CA MET A 45 9.26 0.86 -15.17
C MET A 45 8.15 1.66 -14.54
N ASN A 46 6.93 1.20 -14.73
CA ASN A 46 5.75 1.66 -14.01
C ASN A 46 5.14 0.51 -13.22
N VAL A 47 4.44 0.84 -12.13
CA VAL A 47 3.54 -0.09 -11.46
C VAL A 47 2.26 -0.20 -12.27
N GLY A 48 1.64 -1.37 -12.27
CA GLY A 48 0.37 -1.61 -12.94
C GLY A 48 -0.27 -2.92 -12.51
N ALA A 49 -1.14 -3.44 -13.37
CA ALA A 49 -1.77 -4.74 -13.20
C ALA A 49 -1.75 -5.52 -14.53
N PRO A 50 -1.62 -6.86 -14.47
CA PRO A 50 -1.72 -7.69 -15.67
C PRO A 50 -3.12 -7.63 -16.27
N PRO A 51 -3.29 -8.06 -17.54
CA PRO A 51 -4.60 -8.31 -18.11
C PRO A 51 -5.45 -9.27 -17.24
N ASP A 52 -6.69 -8.91 -17.02
CA ASP A 52 -7.68 -9.68 -16.28
C ASP A 52 -9.06 -9.67 -16.98
N PRO A 53 -10.06 -10.41 -16.50
CA PRO A 53 -11.40 -10.43 -17.10
C PRO A 53 -12.11 -9.07 -17.14
N PHE A 54 -11.80 -8.17 -16.21
CA PHE A 54 -12.39 -6.82 -16.13
C PHE A 54 -11.62 -5.81 -16.98
N ASN A 55 -10.29 -5.99 -17.09
CA ASN A 55 -9.42 -5.15 -17.90
C ASN A 55 -8.47 -6.00 -18.74
N GLN A 56 -8.93 -6.37 -19.93
CA GLN A 56 -8.18 -7.25 -20.86
C GLN A 56 -6.89 -6.61 -21.41
N ALA A 57 -6.73 -5.30 -21.31
CA ALA A 57 -5.51 -4.61 -21.69
C ALA A 57 -4.46 -4.62 -20.58
N GLY A 58 -4.86 -4.89 -19.33
CA GLY A 58 -4.07 -4.62 -18.15
C GLY A 58 -4.04 -3.13 -17.83
N GLN A 59 -3.30 -2.75 -16.79
CA GLN A 59 -3.23 -1.37 -16.32
C GLN A 59 -1.78 -0.92 -16.17
N ASP A 60 -1.51 0.32 -16.56
CA ASP A 60 -0.28 1.05 -16.28
C ASP A 60 -0.63 2.29 -15.46
N TRP A 61 -0.18 2.35 -14.20
CA TRP A 61 -0.53 3.44 -13.29
C TRP A 61 0.44 4.62 -13.35
N GLY A 62 1.49 4.53 -14.18
CA GLY A 62 2.42 5.62 -14.44
C GLY A 62 3.36 5.97 -13.28
N GLN A 63 3.41 5.15 -12.24
CA GLN A 63 4.20 5.37 -11.03
C GLN A 63 5.42 4.45 -11.04
N PRO A 64 6.64 4.96 -10.84
CA PRO A 64 7.82 4.12 -10.80
C PRO A 64 7.83 3.26 -9.52
N PRO A 65 8.05 1.93 -9.63
CA PRO A 65 8.15 1.07 -8.46
C PRO A 65 9.47 1.28 -7.71
N MET A 66 9.44 1.05 -6.40
CA MET A 66 10.64 0.99 -5.58
C MET A 66 11.44 -0.29 -5.90
N ARG A 67 12.74 -0.17 -6.01
CA ARG A 67 13.65 -1.29 -6.27
C ARG A 67 13.84 -2.12 -5.00
N PRO A 68 13.54 -3.45 -5.03
CA PRO A 68 13.67 -4.30 -3.85
C PRO A 68 15.09 -4.37 -3.29
N ASP A 69 16.09 -4.44 -4.17
CA ASP A 69 17.52 -4.49 -3.83
C ASP A 69 17.99 -3.21 -3.11
N VAL A 70 17.51 -2.05 -3.55
CA VAL A 70 17.85 -0.76 -2.93
C VAL A 70 17.10 -0.59 -1.60
N LEU A 71 15.83 -1.00 -1.53
CA LEU A 71 15.08 -1.01 -0.26
C LEU A 71 15.80 -1.83 0.81
N GLU A 72 16.28 -3.02 0.46
CA GLU A 72 17.02 -3.87 1.37
C GLU A 72 18.35 -3.23 1.81
N GLN A 73 19.12 -2.68 0.87
CA GLN A 73 20.36 -1.95 1.17
C GLN A 73 20.12 -0.75 2.11
N MET A 74 18.98 -0.10 1.99
CA MET A 74 18.57 1.01 2.87
C MET A 74 17.86 0.55 4.15
N ALA A 75 17.89 -0.75 4.47
CA ALA A 75 17.19 -1.34 5.60
C ALA A 75 15.72 -0.87 5.70
N TYR A 76 15.05 -0.74 4.56
CA TYR A 76 13.64 -0.31 4.42
C TYR A 76 13.34 1.08 5.01
N ALA A 77 14.35 1.91 5.22
CA ALA A 77 14.17 3.24 5.79
C ALA A 77 13.16 4.11 5.02
N PRO A 78 13.15 4.13 3.66
CA PRO A 78 12.15 4.91 2.92
C PRO A 78 10.71 4.48 3.23
N LEU A 79 10.42 3.18 3.26
CA LEU A 79 9.08 2.68 3.62
C LEU A 79 8.71 3.06 5.05
N ARG A 80 9.65 2.87 6.00
CA ARG A 80 9.45 3.27 7.39
C ARG A 80 9.08 4.74 7.51
N GLU A 81 9.80 5.63 6.84
CA GLU A 81 9.55 7.07 6.88
C GLU A 81 8.21 7.44 6.24
N MET A 82 7.83 6.79 5.14
CA MET A 82 6.52 7.00 4.51
C MET A 82 5.38 6.63 5.47
N VAL A 83 5.44 5.45 6.09
CA VAL A 83 4.41 4.99 7.05
C VAL A 83 4.39 5.87 8.30
N SER A 84 5.55 6.17 8.89
CA SER A 84 5.67 7.02 10.07
C SER A 84 5.14 8.43 9.81
N ASN A 85 5.40 8.99 8.63
CA ASN A 85 4.86 10.30 8.25
C ASN A 85 3.34 10.28 8.05
N ALA A 86 2.80 9.22 7.43
CA ALA A 86 1.35 9.06 7.28
C ALA A 86 0.64 8.98 8.64
N LEU A 87 1.24 8.29 9.60
CA LEU A 87 0.69 8.10 10.94
C LEU A 87 0.94 9.26 11.90
N ARG A 88 1.78 10.23 11.53
CA ARG A 88 2.14 11.36 12.44
C ARG A 88 0.93 12.14 12.97
N HIS A 89 -0.13 12.21 12.19
CA HIS A 89 -1.32 13.03 12.48
C HIS A 89 -2.62 12.27 12.21
N ALA A 90 -2.59 10.94 12.30
CA ALA A 90 -3.73 10.09 12.03
C ALA A 90 -3.75 8.89 13.00
N GLY A 91 -4.91 8.41 13.33
CA GLY A 91 -5.08 7.19 14.12
C GLY A 91 -5.07 5.90 13.30
N GLY A 92 -4.90 6.01 11.99
CA GLY A 92 -4.75 4.86 11.11
C GLY A 92 -4.20 5.21 9.73
N VAL A 93 -3.78 4.18 9.01
CA VAL A 93 -3.36 4.27 7.61
C VAL A 93 -4.06 3.18 6.78
N ARG A 94 -4.63 3.56 5.64
CA ARG A 94 -5.02 2.64 4.58
C ARG A 94 -3.88 2.56 3.58
N ILE A 95 -3.42 1.35 3.30
CA ILE A 95 -2.40 1.09 2.29
C ILE A 95 -3.10 0.63 1.03
N ASP A 96 -3.02 1.47 0.00
CA ASP A 96 -3.56 1.16 -1.31
C ASP A 96 -2.77 0.03 -1.96
N HIS A 97 -3.48 -0.95 -2.53
CA HIS A 97 -2.90 -2.14 -3.13
C HIS A 97 -1.86 -2.83 -2.23
N ILE A 98 -2.32 -3.33 -1.06
CA ILE A 98 -1.44 -3.95 -0.03
C ILE A 98 -0.55 -5.08 -0.59
N MET A 99 -0.97 -5.70 -1.71
CA MET A 99 -0.17 -6.68 -2.43
C MET A 99 1.19 -6.12 -2.88
N GLY A 100 1.32 -4.80 -2.96
CA GLY A 100 2.58 -4.11 -3.24
C GLY A 100 3.69 -4.39 -2.22
N LEU A 101 3.35 -4.82 -0.99
CA LEU A 101 4.33 -5.28 0.00
C LEU A 101 4.88 -6.70 -0.30
N PHE A 102 4.20 -7.46 -1.16
CA PHE A 102 4.53 -8.84 -1.53
C PHE A 102 5.10 -8.92 -2.95
N ARG A 103 4.40 -8.32 -3.90
CA ARG A 103 4.76 -8.27 -5.32
C ARG A 103 4.05 -7.12 -6.02
N LEU A 104 4.70 -6.55 -7.03
CA LEU A 104 4.10 -5.56 -7.92
C LEU A 104 4.24 -6.04 -9.37
N TRP A 105 3.23 -5.72 -10.18
CA TRP A 105 3.33 -5.88 -11.63
C TRP A 105 4.10 -4.69 -12.20
N TRP A 106 5.30 -4.96 -12.70
CA TRP A 106 6.15 -3.95 -13.31
C TRP A 106 5.94 -3.92 -14.81
N VAL A 107 5.60 -2.77 -15.33
CA VAL A 107 5.32 -2.52 -16.76
C VAL A 107 6.49 -1.71 -17.32
N PRO A 108 7.20 -2.22 -18.35
CA PRO A 108 8.24 -1.43 -19.03
C PRO A 108 7.61 -0.21 -19.69
N ARG A 109 8.20 0.96 -19.48
CA ARG A 109 7.71 2.19 -20.07
C ARG A 109 7.63 2.07 -21.59
N GLY A 110 6.48 2.48 -22.15
CA GLY A 110 6.25 2.48 -23.60
C GLY A 110 5.87 1.16 -24.23
N LEU A 111 5.92 0.04 -23.50
CA LEU A 111 5.53 -1.28 -24.05
C LEU A 111 4.11 -1.71 -23.67
N GLY A 112 3.52 -1.11 -22.65
CA GLY A 112 2.19 -1.42 -22.16
C GLY A 112 2.12 -2.63 -21.20
N PRO A 113 0.97 -2.77 -20.48
CA PRO A 113 0.83 -3.68 -19.35
C PRO A 113 1.03 -5.16 -19.68
N ARG A 114 0.72 -5.58 -20.90
CA ARG A 114 0.88 -6.98 -21.36
C ARG A 114 2.33 -7.46 -21.35
N HIS A 115 3.30 -6.55 -21.35
CA HIS A 115 4.73 -6.84 -21.36
C HIS A 115 5.36 -6.77 -19.97
N GLY A 116 4.52 -6.66 -18.95
CA GLY A 116 4.98 -6.60 -17.57
C GLY A 116 5.34 -7.97 -17.01
N ALA A 117 5.87 -7.93 -15.79
CA ALA A 117 6.17 -9.10 -14.99
C ALA A 117 6.01 -8.80 -13.50
N TYR A 118 5.68 -9.81 -12.69
CA TYR A 118 5.69 -9.68 -11.25
C TYR A 118 7.12 -9.62 -10.71
N VAL A 119 7.41 -8.55 -9.96
CA VAL A 119 8.62 -8.42 -9.16
C VAL A 119 8.23 -8.61 -7.69
N ARG A 120 8.93 -9.53 -7.02
CA ARG A 120 8.69 -9.87 -5.61
C ARG A 120 9.50 -8.96 -4.69
N TYR A 121 8.91 -8.69 -3.53
CA TYR A 121 9.54 -8.00 -2.41
C TYR A 121 9.74 -8.95 -1.24
N ASN A 122 10.61 -8.61 -0.33
CA ASN A 122 10.72 -9.29 0.96
C ASN A 122 9.54 -8.85 1.84
N HIS A 123 8.43 -9.57 1.72
CA HIS A 123 7.18 -9.22 2.39
C HIS A 123 7.29 -9.30 3.92
N GLU A 124 8.09 -10.21 4.45
CA GLU A 124 8.32 -10.30 5.91
C GLU A 124 8.89 -8.99 6.46
N ALA A 125 9.90 -8.44 5.77
CA ALA A 125 10.49 -7.17 6.17
C ALA A 125 9.52 -6.00 5.95
N MET A 126 8.86 -5.93 4.78
CA MET A 126 7.98 -4.81 4.47
C MET A 126 6.73 -4.77 5.36
N VAL A 127 6.04 -5.89 5.55
CA VAL A 127 4.91 -6.00 6.47
C VAL A 127 5.35 -5.77 7.92
N GLY A 128 6.54 -6.29 8.29
CA GLY A 128 7.14 -6.06 9.61
C GLY A 128 7.39 -4.58 9.90
N VAL A 129 7.89 -3.80 8.93
CA VAL A 129 8.07 -2.35 9.05
C VAL A 129 6.74 -1.64 9.26
N VAL A 130 5.72 -1.97 8.45
CA VAL A 130 4.38 -1.39 8.57
C VAL A 130 3.78 -1.67 9.95
N ALA A 131 3.80 -2.92 10.39
CA ALA A 131 3.27 -3.33 11.69
C ALA A 131 4.02 -2.65 12.87
N LEU A 132 5.34 -2.52 12.77
CA LEU A 132 6.16 -1.86 13.79
C LEU A 132 5.83 -0.37 13.92
N GLU A 133 5.73 0.35 12.79
CA GLU A 133 5.42 1.79 12.84
C GLU A 133 3.97 2.04 13.30
N ALA A 134 3.04 1.17 12.91
CA ALA A 134 1.67 1.23 13.42
C ALA A 134 1.59 0.97 14.93
N TYR A 135 2.31 -0.03 15.41
CA TYR A 135 2.42 -0.32 16.85
C TYR A 135 2.99 0.87 17.63
N ARG A 136 4.07 1.48 17.12
CA ARG A 136 4.69 2.68 17.73
C ARG A 136 3.76 3.88 17.79
N ALA A 137 2.92 4.03 16.77
CA ALA A 137 1.94 5.11 16.69
C ALA A 137 0.64 4.82 17.45
N GLY A 138 0.41 3.58 17.92
CA GLY A 138 -0.87 3.15 18.47
C GLY A 138 -2.00 3.22 17.45
N ALA A 139 -1.71 2.97 16.16
CA ALA A 139 -2.58 3.24 15.03
C ALA A 139 -3.07 1.96 14.35
N LEU A 140 -4.21 2.05 13.67
CA LEU A 140 -4.74 0.97 12.84
C LEU A 140 -4.07 0.94 11.45
N VAL A 141 -3.95 -0.28 10.88
CA VAL A 141 -3.58 -0.46 9.48
C VAL A 141 -4.69 -1.20 8.76
N ILE A 142 -5.07 -0.67 7.61
CA ILE A 142 -6.05 -1.25 6.70
C ILE A 142 -5.32 -1.48 5.36
N GLY A 143 -5.29 -2.73 4.89
CA GLY A 143 -4.78 -3.05 3.57
C GLY A 143 -5.90 -3.13 2.55
N GLU A 144 -5.75 -2.47 1.41
CA GLU A 144 -6.62 -2.73 0.27
C GLU A 144 -6.15 -4.02 -0.40
N ASP A 145 -6.90 -5.11 -0.18
CA ASP A 145 -6.61 -6.48 -0.63
C ASP A 145 -7.65 -6.98 -1.64
N LEU A 146 -8.15 -6.07 -2.47
CA LEU A 146 -9.10 -6.39 -3.53
C LEU A 146 -8.40 -7.06 -4.73
N GLY A 147 -9.16 -7.82 -5.51
CA GLY A 147 -8.65 -8.56 -6.67
C GLY A 147 -8.13 -9.95 -6.33
N THR A 148 -7.13 -10.41 -7.09
CA THR A 148 -6.57 -11.76 -6.94
C THR A 148 -5.52 -11.78 -5.83
N VAL A 149 -5.95 -12.17 -4.64
CA VAL A 149 -5.09 -12.32 -3.45
C VAL A 149 -5.11 -13.76 -3.00
N GLU A 150 -3.93 -14.36 -2.83
CA GLU A 150 -3.81 -15.72 -2.31
C GLU A 150 -4.25 -15.78 -0.83
N PRO A 151 -4.97 -16.85 -0.41
CA PRO A 151 -5.48 -16.94 0.97
C PRO A 151 -4.42 -16.74 2.05
N TRP A 152 -3.22 -17.31 1.87
CA TRP A 152 -2.13 -17.18 2.83
C TRP A 152 -1.68 -15.73 3.07
N VAL A 153 -1.86 -14.83 2.08
CA VAL A 153 -1.52 -13.40 2.23
C VAL A 153 -2.46 -12.74 3.24
N ARG A 154 -3.77 -13.03 3.14
CA ARG A 154 -4.76 -12.52 4.10
C ARG A 154 -4.49 -13.02 5.50
N ASP A 155 -4.19 -14.32 5.63
CA ASP A 155 -3.83 -14.93 6.92
C ASP A 155 -2.56 -14.28 7.49
N HIS A 156 -1.55 -14.05 6.65
CA HIS A 156 -0.32 -13.37 7.06
C HIS A 156 -0.58 -11.94 7.54
N LEU A 157 -1.35 -11.15 6.79
CA LEU A 157 -1.71 -9.78 7.17
C LEU A 157 -2.51 -9.75 8.47
N ALA A 158 -3.53 -10.63 8.60
CA ALA A 158 -4.34 -10.74 9.80
C ALA A 158 -3.50 -11.12 11.04
N SER A 159 -2.53 -12.02 10.88
CA SER A 159 -1.61 -12.40 11.97
C SER A 159 -0.73 -11.25 12.47
N ARG A 160 -0.59 -10.19 11.68
CA ARG A 160 0.14 -8.95 11.99
C ARG A 160 -0.78 -7.80 12.40
N GLY A 161 -2.08 -8.06 12.59
CA GLY A 161 -3.07 -7.05 12.98
C GLY A 161 -3.44 -6.07 11.89
N ILE A 162 -3.18 -6.41 10.61
CA ILE A 162 -3.56 -5.59 9.46
C ILE A 162 -4.95 -6.04 8.99
N LEU A 163 -5.88 -5.09 8.95
CA LEU A 163 -7.26 -5.32 8.52
C LEU A 163 -7.34 -5.36 6.99
N GLY A 164 -8.19 -6.23 6.47
CA GLY A 164 -8.52 -6.27 5.03
C GLY A 164 -9.65 -5.31 4.65
N THR A 165 -9.97 -5.26 3.37
CA THR A 165 -11.05 -4.45 2.80
C THR A 165 -12.12 -5.36 2.20
N SER A 166 -13.39 -5.14 2.57
CA SER A 166 -14.54 -5.79 1.95
C SER A 166 -15.38 -4.79 1.17
N ILE A 167 -15.89 -5.23 0.02
CA ILE A 167 -16.85 -4.45 -0.78
C ILE A 167 -18.23 -5.08 -0.56
N MET A 168 -19.13 -4.32 0.06
CA MET A 168 -20.47 -4.80 0.43
C MET A 168 -21.26 -5.42 -0.73
N TRP A 169 -21.07 -4.95 -1.97
CA TRP A 169 -21.73 -5.53 -3.16
C TRP A 169 -21.33 -6.99 -3.44
N PHE A 170 -20.21 -7.43 -2.96
CA PHE A 170 -19.68 -8.78 -3.16
C PHE A 170 -19.82 -9.67 -1.92
N GLU A 171 -20.24 -9.09 -0.80
CA GLU A 171 -20.49 -9.84 0.42
C GLU A 171 -21.85 -10.52 0.31
N THR A 172 -21.87 -11.80 0.58
CA THR A 172 -23.11 -12.58 0.67
C THR A 172 -23.31 -13.07 2.10
N GLY A 173 -24.50 -12.83 2.65
CA GLY A 173 -24.87 -13.39 3.94
C GLY A 173 -24.96 -14.92 3.88
N PRO A 174 -25.15 -15.60 5.04
CA PRO A 174 -25.33 -17.05 5.11
C PRO A 174 -26.49 -17.59 4.27
N ASP A 175 -27.45 -16.74 3.91
CA ASP A 175 -28.60 -17.02 3.06
C ASP A 175 -28.36 -16.74 1.57
N GLY A 176 -27.12 -16.39 1.18
CA GLY A 176 -26.72 -16.07 -0.19
C GLY A 176 -27.23 -14.73 -0.71
N ARG A 177 -27.74 -13.85 0.17
CA ARG A 177 -28.15 -12.47 -0.18
C ARG A 177 -27.06 -11.47 0.18
N PRO A 178 -26.96 -10.34 -0.58
CA PRO A 178 -26.05 -9.24 -0.22
C PRO A 178 -26.35 -8.68 1.16
#